data_da2e9cc38aa22ea0251bf9932663e273
#
_entry.id   da2e9cc38aa22ea0251bf9932663e273
#
_cell.length_a   1.000
_cell.length_b   1.000
_cell.length_c   1.000
_cell.angle_alpha   90.00
_cell.angle_beta   90.00
_cell.angle_gamma   90.00
#
_symmetry.space_group_name_H-M   'P 1'
#
loop_
_entity.id
_entity.type
_entity.pdbx_description
1 polymer ?
#
loop_
_entity_poly.entity_id
_entity_poly.type
_entity_poly.pdbx_seq_one_letter_code
_entity_poly.pdbx_strand_id
1 'polypeptide(L)'
;CSRICPYDAINNIYEDKSRMYAGSFRNGRMVYGRLAPGEENSGKLVNMVRQEAKREAENNQLAVTIIDGPPGIGCPVISAITGVDHVIIVTEPSVSGLHDLKRTIEITSKFNLKSWVIINKSDINSNISELIKTYCKNTRIDILAELPFDSQMVEAMVQCKSIIEWLPDSTISQKLIHAFNRITNGS
;
A
#
# COMPACT_ATOMS: atom_id res chain seq x y z
N CYS A 1 -25.97 -4.62 -16.45
CA CYS A 1 -26.91 -5.77 -16.26
C CYS A 1 -28.38 -5.29 -16.27
N SER A 2 -28.73 -4.23 -15.52
CA SER A 2 -30.15 -3.74 -15.50
C SER A 2 -30.64 -3.30 -16.87
N ARG A 3 -29.81 -2.65 -17.68
CA ARG A 3 -30.18 -2.19 -19.04
C ARG A 3 -30.34 -3.31 -20.09
N ILE A 4 -29.85 -4.51 -19.78
CA ILE A 4 -29.81 -5.66 -20.73
C ILE A 4 -30.70 -6.80 -20.21
N CYS A 5 -31.30 -6.68 -19.03
CA CYS A 5 -32.18 -7.71 -18.48
C CYS A 5 -33.50 -7.78 -19.27
N PRO A 6 -33.77 -8.88 -19.99
CA PRO A 6 -34.98 -8.97 -20.81
C PRO A 6 -36.27 -9.08 -19.98
N TYR A 7 -36.14 -9.33 -18.66
CA TYR A 7 -37.30 -9.49 -17.75
C TYR A 7 -37.45 -8.32 -16.78
N ASP A 8 -36.66 -7.24 -16.95
CA ASP A 8 -36.67 -6.05 -16.08
C ASP A 8 -36.55 -6.37 -14.56
N ALA A 9 -35.88 -7.52 -14.27
CA ALA A 9 -35.82 -8.08 -12.92
C ALA A 9 -34.70 -7.43 -12.06
N ILE A 10 -33.93 -6.47 -12.62
CA ILE A 10 -32.79 -5.83 -11.93
C ILE A 10 -33.07 -4.34 -11.78
N ASN A 11 -33.40 -3.93 -10.57
CA ASN A 11 -33.50 -2.53 -10.19
C ASN A 11 -32.20 -2.04 -9.54
N ASN A 12 -31.64 -0.96 -10.07
CA ASN A 12 -30.53 -0.27 -9.43
C ASN A 12 -31.08 0.68 -8.37
N ILE A 13 -30.85 0.35 -7.10
CA ILE A 13 -31.13 1.24 -5.99
C ILE A 13 -29.82 1.92 -5.63
N TYR A 14 -29.75 3.24 -5.82
CA TYR A 14 -28.62 4.04 -5.36
C TYR A 14 -28.77 4.27 -3.86
N GLU A 15 -28.07 3.49 -3.06
CA GLU A 15 -27.90 3.73 -1.64
C GLU A 15 -26.44 4.17 -1.39
N ASP A 16 -26.21 5.43 -1.11
CA ASP A 16 -24.92 5.95 -0.70
C ASP A 16 -24.64 5.53 0.76
N LYS A 17 -24.09 4.33 0.91
CA LYS A 17 -23.72 3.74 2.19
C LYS A 17 -22.23 3.81 2.48
N SER A 18 -21.42 4.22 1.51
CA SER A 18 -19.98 4.42 1.75
C SER A 18 -19.74 5.57 2.71
N ARG A 19 -18.79 5.41 3.59
CA ARG A 19 -18.46 6.38 4.63
C ARG A 19 -16.96 6.62 4.67
N MET A 20 -16.59 7.85 4.98
CA MET A 20 -15.23 8.23 5.31
C MET A 20 -15.15 8.55 6.80
N TYR A 21 -14.06 8.12 7.41
CA TYR A 21 -13.80 8.30 8.83
C TYR A 21 -12.45 8.98 9.02
N ALA A 22 -12.38 9.90 9.97
CA ALA A 22 -11.15 10.51 10.44
C ALA A 22 -11.12 10.44 11.96
N GLY A 23 -9.98 10.11 12.54
CA GLY A 23 -9.84 9.96 13.98
C GLY A 23 -8.40 9.82 14.43
N SER A 24 -8.19 9.72 15.73
CA SER A 24 -6.89 9.42 16.33
C SER A 24 -6.75 7.94 16.65
N PHE A 25 -5.56 7.44 16.55
CA PHE A 25 -5.14 6.14 17.04
C PHE A 25 -3.86 6.30 17.89
N ARG A 26 -3.34 5.21 18.45
CA ARG A 26 -2.22 5.25 19.42
C ARG A 26 -1.06 6.18 19.04
N ASN A 27 -0.67 6.19 17.77
CA ASN A 27 0.57 6.82 17.33
C ASN A 27 0.34 7.98 16.34
N GLY A 28 -0.91 8.42 16.12
CA GLY A 28 -1.17 9.49 15.17
C GLY A 28 -2.64 9.65 14.78
N ARG A 29 -2.85 10.13 13.56
CA ARG A 29 -4.16 10.31 12.94
C ARG A 29 -4.39 9.25 11.89
N MET A 30 -5.63 8.86 11.68
CA MET A 30 -6.03 7.89 10.68
C MET A 30 -7.24 8.40 9.92
N VAL A 31 -7.18 8.32 8.59
CA VAL A 31 -8.30 8.61 7.70
C VAL A 31 -8.51 7.40 6.80
N TYR A 32 -9.73 6.90 6.72
CA TYR A 32 -10.04 5.76 5.86
C TYR A 32 -11.44 5.82 5.29
N GLY A 33 -11.63 5.20 4.13
CA GLY A 33 -12.93 4.98 3.51
C GLY A 33 -13.43 3.56 3.73
N ARG A 34 -14.71 3.42 4.02
CA ARG A 34 -15.40 2.13 4.05
C ARG A 34 -16.42 2.11 2.93
N LEU A 35 -16.20 1.24 1.95
CA LEU A 35 -17.13 1.01 0.86
C LEU A 35 -18.31 0.17 1.30
N ALA A 36 -19.49 0.48 0.78
CA ALA A 36 -20.64 -0.39 0.92
C ALA A 36 -20.52 -1.60 -0.02
N PRO A 37 -21.21 -2.71 0.30
CA PRO A 37 -21.24 -3.87 -0.58
C PRO A 37 -21.73 -3.50 -1.99
N GLY A 38 -20.98 -3.90 -3.02
CA GLY A 38 -21.32 -3.63 -4.42
C GLY A 38 -20.84 -2.27 -4.95
N GLU A 39 -20.26 -1.41 -4.12
CA GLU A 39 -19.63 -0.18 -4.59
C GLU A 39 -18.17 -0.43 -5.02
N GLU A 40 -17.79 0.20 -6.12
CA GLU A 40 -16.41 0.08 -6.62
C GLU A 40 -15.49 1.09 -5.93
N ASN A 41 -14.26 0.64 -5.65
CA ASN A 41 -13.19 1.55 -5.22
C ASN A 41 -12.82 2.47 -6.39
N SER A 42 -13.33 3.69 -6.37
CA SER A 42 -13.06 4.68 -7.39
C SER A 42 -11.87 5.55 -7.02
N GLY A 43 -11.12 6.04 -8.02
CA GLY A 43 -10.09 7.04 -7.80
C GLY A 43 -10.61 8.29 -7.08
N LYS A 44 -11.90 8.61 -7.21
CA LYS A 44 -12.56 9.72 -6.51
C LYS A 44 -12.54 9.51 -4.99
N LEU A 45 -12.92 8.32 -4.50
CA LEU A 45 -12.88 8.03 -3.06
C LEU A 45 -11.45 8.11 -2.52
N VAL A 46 -10.49 7.50 -3.22
CA VAL A 46 -9.07 7.57 -2.83
C VAL A 46 -8.61 9.03 -2.74
N ASN A 47 -8.97 9.86 -3.71
CA ASN A 47 -8.60 11.27 -3.68
C ASN A 47 -9.24 12.02 -2.50
N MET A 48 -10.52 11.75 -2.18
CA MET A 48 -11.20 12.36 -1.03
C MET A 48 -10.51 11.96 0.29
N VAL A 49 -10.19 10.69 0.48
CA VAL A 49 -9.48 10.19 1.68
C VAL A 49 -8.12 10.86 1.80
N ARG A 50 -7.39 11.00 0.70
CA ARG A 50 -6.08 11.68 0.69
C ARG A 50 -6.16 13.17 1.01
N GLN A 51 -7.15 13.88 0.46
CA GLN A 51 -7.36 15.30 0.78
C GLN A 51 -7.63 15.50 2.27
N GLU A 52 -8.46 14.63 2.85
CA GLU A 52 -8.73 14.67 4.28
C GLU A 52 -7.49 14.32 5.11
N ALA A 53 -6.72 13.29 4.70
CA ALA A 53 -5.47 12.93 5.37
C ALA A 53 -4.45 14.08 5.34
N LYS A 54 -4.35 14.80 4.22
CA LYS A 54 -3.51 15.99 4.10
C LYS A 54 -3.96 17.09 5.07
N ARG A 55 -5.25 17.38 5.13
CA ARG A 55 -5.83 18.35 6.07
C ARG A 55 -5.55 17.99 7.52
N GLU A 56 -5.72 16.72 7.88
CA GLU A 56 -5.41 16.21 9.21
C GLU A 56 -3.91 16.32 9.54
N ALA A 57 -3.03 16.05 8.57
CA ALA A 57 -1.60 16.19 8.76
C ALA A 57 -1.19 17.64 9.00
N GLU A 58 -1.70 18.57 8.20
CA GLU A 58 -1.44 20.01 8.33
C GLU A 58 -1.94 20.54 9.69
N ASN A 59 -3.18 20.24 10.06
CA ASN A 59 -3.79 20.67 11.32
C ASN A 59 -3.07 20.16 12.57
N ASN A 60 -2.48 18.98 12.50
CA ASN A 60 -1.78 18.33 13.61
C ASN A 60 -0.25 18.40 13.48
N GLN A 61 0.29 19.12 12.48
CA GLN A 61 1.72 19.29 12.24
C GLN A 61 2.47 17.95 12.14
N LEU A 62 1.87 16.97 11.44
CA LEU A 62 2.45 15.65 11.29
C LEU A 62 3.54 15.67 10.21
N ALA A 63 4.72 15.13 10.54
CA ALA A 63 5.87 15.11 9.65
C ALA A 63 5.75 14.10 8.50
N VAL A 64 4.98 13.03 8.68
CA VAL A 64 4.87 11.91 7.73
C VAL A 64 3.41 11.52 7.54
N THR A 65 3.03 11.30 6.29
CA THR A 65 1.73 10.70 5.92
C THR A 65 1.99 9.42 5.13
N ILE A 66 1.45 8.30 5.62
CA ILE A 66 1.54 7.01 4.95
C ILE A 66 0.18 6.72 4.29
N ILE A 67 0.20 6.40 3.00
CA ILE A 67 -0.99 6.06 2.23
C ILE A 67 -0.92 4.56 1.92
N ASP A 68 -1.87 3.79 2.46
CA ASP A 68 -2.07 2.39 2.10
C ASP A 68 -2.79 2.35 0.75
N GLY A 69 -2.03 2.07 -0.30
CA GLY A 69 -2.50 2.08 -1.68
C GLY A 69 -3.20 0.77 -2.05
N PRO A 70 -4.23 0.82 -2.90
CA PRO A 70 -4.88 -0.39 -3.40
C PRO A 70 -3.93 -1.17 -4.33
N PRO A 71 -4.15 -2.49 -4.49
CA PRO A 71 -3.39 -3.30 -5.45
C PRO A 71 -3.75 -2.95 -6.90
N GLY A 72 -2.86 -3.36 -7.81
CA GLY A 72 -3.08 -3.22 -9.26
C GLY A 72 -2.49 -1.94 -9.84
N ILE A 73 -3.05 -1.48 -10.97
CA ILE A 73 -2.53 -0.37 -11.77
C ILE A 73 -3.63 0.59 -12.27
N GLY A 74 -4.83 0.46 -11.77
CA GLY A 74 -5.99 1.26 -12.18
C GLY A 74 -6.01 2.68 -11.60
N CYS A 75 -7.10 3.41 -11.90
CA CYS A 75 -7.30 4.77 -11.40
C CYS A 75 -7.13 4.95 -9.88
N PRO A 76 -7.53 3.98 -9.03
CA PRO A 76 -7.30 4.12 -7.58
C PRO A 76 -5.81 4.17 -7.22
N VAL A 77 -4.96 3.36 -7.89
CA VAL A 77 -3.50 3.37 -7.67
C VAL A 77 -2.91 4.70 -8.13
N ILE A 78 -3.28 5.17 -9.33
CA ILE A 78 -2.85 6.47 -9.84
C ILE A 78 -3.23 7.58 -8.86
N SER A 79 -4.46 7.55 -8.35
CA SER A 79 -4.92 8.52 -7.34
C SER A 79 -4.12 8.40 -6.03
N ALA A 80 -3.71 7.20 -5.63
CA ALA A 80 -2.92 6.99 -4.41
C ALA A 80 -1.50 7.55 -4.54
N ILE A 81 -0.85 7.40 -5.70
CA ILE A 81 0.55 7.79 -5.91
C ILE A 81 0.74 9.23 -6.41
N THR A 82 -0.30 9.90 -6.89
CA THR A 82 -0.17 11.27 -7.43
C THR A 82 0.25 12.25 -6.35
N GLY A 83 1.40 12.90 -6.51
CA GLY A 83 1.89 13.93 -5.59
C GLY A 83 2.36 13.41 -4.23
N VAL A 84 2.83 12.16 -4.18
CA VAL A 84 3.61 11.65 -3.04
C VAL A 84 5.10 11.84 -3.31
N ASP A 85 5.89 11.91 -2.25
CA ASP A 85 7.35 12.05 -2.36
C ASP A 85 8.01 10.71 -2.68
N HIS A 86 7.51 9.62 -2.11
CA HIS A 86 8.06 8.29 -2.24
C HIS A 86 6.97 7.24 -2.46
N VAL A 87 7.28 6.22 -3.25
CA VAL A 87 6.44 5.02 -3.42
C VAL A 87 7.21 3.80 -2.94
N ILE A 88 6.62 3.06 -2.02
CA ILE A 88 7.15 1.78 -1.56
C ILE A 88 6.30 0.67 -2.18
N ILE A 89 6.90 -0.13 -3.04
CA ILE A 89 6.23 -1.25 -3.69
C ILE A 89 6.54 -2.51 -2.89
N VAL A 90 5.52 -3.07 -2.24
CA VAL A 90 5.65 -4.34 -1.51
C VAL A 90 5.24 -5.47 -2.45
N THR A 91 6.15 -6.42 -2.66
CA THR A 91 5.90 -7.58 -3.53
C THR A 91 6.27 -8.88 -2.83
N GLU A 92 5.68 -9.99 -3.28
CA GLU A 92 6.04 -11.35 -2.84
C GLU A 92 6.70 -12.12 -3.99
N PRO A 93 7.59 -13.11 -3.72
CA PRO A 93 8.28 -13.87 -4.75
C PRO A 93 7.36 -14.92 -5.39
N SER A 94 6.41 -14.43 -6.18
CA SER A 94 5.51 -15.20 -7.04
C SER A 94 5.57 -14.68 -8.47
N VAL A 95 5.12 -15.48 -9.43
CA VAL A 95 5.06 -15.07 -10.85
C VAL A 95 4.17 -13.85 -11.02
N SER A 96 3.01 -13.82 -10.35
CA SER A 96 2.11 -12.67 -10.35
C SER A 96 2.73 -11.46 -9.67
N GLY A 97 3.39 -11.63 -8.52
CA GLY A 97 4.06 -10.56 -7.79
C GLY A 97 5.16 -9.87 -8.63
N LEU A 98 5.98 -10.65 -9.35
CA LEU A 98 6.99 -10.11 -10.27
C LEU A 98 6.34 -9.37 -11.44
N HIS A 99 5.24 -9.89 -11.99
CA HIS A 99 4.51 -9.24 -13.08
C HIS A 99 3.93 -7.89 -12.64
N ASP A 100 3.27 -7.86 -11.48
CA ASP A 100 2.64 -6.65 -10.95
C ASP A 100 3.68 -5.62 -10.51
N LEU A 101 4.81 -6.07 -9.94
CA LEU A 101 5.95 -5.21 -9.65
C LEU A 101 6.43 -4.45 -10.89
N LYS A 102 6.63 -5.16 -12.01
CA LYS A 102 7.07 -4.56 -13.27
C LYS A 102 6.12 -3.47 -13.73
N ARG A 103 4.82 -3.75 -13.73
CA ARG A 103 3.77 -2.81 -14.14
C ARG A 103 3.69 -1.59 -13.22
N THR A 104 3.84 -1.80 -11.92
CA THR A 104 3.83 -0.70 -10.94
C THR A 104 5.05 0.20 -11.11
N ILE A 105 6.23 -0.36 -11.33
CA ILE A 105 7.45 0.41 -11.63
C ILE A 105 7.29 1.23 -12.91
N GLU A 106 6.69 0.67 -13.96
CA GLU A 106 6.41 1.41 -15.19
C GLU A 106 5.50 2.64 -14.94
N ILE A 107 4.48 2.48 -14.10
CA ILE A 107 3.58 3.58 -13.74
C ILE A 107 4.32 4.63 -12.92
N THR A 108 5.00 4.25 -11.86
CA THR A 108 5.72 5.20 -10.99
C THR A 108 6.80 5.97 -11.76
N SER A 109 7.47 5.32 -12.71
CA SER A 109 8.45 5.95 -13.60
C SER A 109 7.82 7.02 -14.50
N LYS A 110 6.60 6.80 -15.01
CA LYS A 110 5.87 7.79 -15.83
C LYS A 110 5.53 9.07 -15.04
N PHE A 111 5.39 8.94 -13.72
CA PHE A 111 5.14 10.06 -12.81
C PHE A 111 6.42 10.66 -12.21
N ASN A 112 7.61 10.18 -12.60
CA ASN A 112 8.91 10.56 -12.03
C ASN A 112 8.99 10.43 -10.51
N LEU A 113 8.31 9.41 -9.95
CA LEU A 113 8.28 9.17 -8.52
C LEU A 113 9.48 8.35 -8.06
N LYS A 114 10.08 8.75 -6.96
CA LYS A 114 11.13 7.96 -6.31
C LYS A 114 10.49 6.70 -5.73
N SER A 115 10.89 5.55 -6.28
CA SER A 115 10.30 4.26 -5.94
C SER A 115 11.30 3.36 -5.25
N TRP A 116 10.79 2.55 -4.31
CA TRP A 116 11.55 1.60 -3.52
C TRP A 116 10.80 0.27 -3.52
N VAL A 117 11.52 -0.83 -3.28
CA VAL A 117 10.92 -2.16 -3.23
C VAL A 117 11.18 -2.81 -1.86
N ILE A 118 10.17 -3.48 -1.32
CA ILE A 118 10.29 -4.43 -0.22
C ILE A 118 9.85 -5.79 -0.75
N ILE A 119 10.70 -6.80 -0.61
CA ILE A 119 10.35 -8.19 -0.93
C ILE A 119 9.85 -8.84 0.35
N ASN A 120 8.55 -9.05 0.43
CA ASN A 120 7.91 -9.73 1.56
C ASN A 120 7.92 -11.25 1.33
N LYS A 121 8.07 -12.02 2.41
CA LYS A 121 8.18 -13.49 2.37
C LYS A 121 9.26 -13.97 1.39
N SER A 122 10.41 -13.31 1.41
CA SER A 122 11.49 -13.44 0.42
C SER A 122 12.06 -14.85 0.30
N ASP A 123 11.84 -15.69 1.29
CA ASP A 123 12.30 -17.08 1.41
C ASP A 123 11.34 -18.13 0.83
N ILE A 124 10.09 -17.78 0.51
CA ILE A 124 9.12 -18.72 -0.03
C ILE A 124 9.56 -19.28 -1.40
N ASN A 125 10.15 -18.43 -2.24
CA ASN A 125 10.67 -18.83 -3.54
C ASN A 125 11.94 -18.05 -3.88
N SER A 126 13.09 -18.67 -3.59
CA SER A 126 14.40 -18.05 -3.81
C SER A 126 14.67 -17.70 -5.28
N ASN A 127 14.22 -18.54 -6.23
CA ASN A 127 14.43 -18.27 -7.65
C ASN A 127 13.71 -17.00 -8.11
N ILE A 128 12.44 -16.84 -7.71
CA ILE A 128 11.67 -15.63 -8.06
C ILE A 128 12.22 -14.41 -7.29
N SER A 129 12.64 -14.57 -6.04
CA SER A 129 13.32 -13.49 -5.29
C SER A 129 14.55 -12.97 -6.03
N GLU A 130 15.40 -13.85 -6.57
CA GLU A 130 16.56 -13.45 -7.37
C GLU A 130 16.16 -12.76 -8.70
N LEU A 131 15.08 -13.21 -9.33
CA LEU A 131 14.55 -12.52 -10.52
C LEU A 131 14.06 -11.10 -10.19
N ILE A 132 13.38 -10.93 -9.05
CA ILE A 132 12.95 -9.60 -8.57
C ILE A 132 14.17 -8.72 -8.32
N LYS A 133 15.19 -9.22 -7.61
CA LYS A 133 16.43 -8.48 -7.34
C LYS A 133 17.15 -8.06 -8.61
N THR A 134 17.27 -8.99 -9.55
CA THR A 134 17.89 -8.72 -10.84
C THR A 134 17.11 -7.64 -11.63
N TYR A 135 15.79 -7.71 -11.63
CA TYR A 135 14.95 -6.70 -12.26
C TYR A 135 15.11 -5.32 -11.61
N CYS A 136 15.08 -5.24 -10.28
CA CYS A 136 15.29 -3.99 -9.54
C CYS A 136 16.66 -3.39 -9.85
N LYS A 137 17.72 -4.21 -9.86
CA LYS A 137 19.06 -3.76 -10.23
C LYS A 137 19.11 -3.18 -11.65
N ASN A 138 18.50 -3.86 -12.62
CA ASN A 138 18.49 -3.42 -14.02
C ASN A 138 17.70 -2.13 -14.24
N THR A 139 16.66 -1.91 -13.43
CA THR A 139 15.83 -0.69 -13.48
C THR A 139 16.31 0.40 -12.52
N ARG A 140 17.41 0.16 -11.79
CA ARG A 140 17.98 1.09 -10.81
C ARG A 140 16.99 1.47 -9.70
N ILE A 141 16.18 0.51 -9.27
CA ILE A 141 15.25 0.66 -8.16
C ILE A 141 15.88 -0.01 -6.93
N ASP A 142 15.98 0.73 -5.84
CA ASP A 142 16.57 0.21 -4.61
C ASP A 142 15.61 -0.74 -3.87
N ILE A 143 16.16 -1.83 -3.36
CA ILE A 143 15.47 -2.71 -2.42
C ILE A 143 15.76 -2.22 -1.01
N LEU A 144 14.69 -1.83 -0.28
CA LEU A 144 14.78 -1.38 1.10
C LEU A 144 14.98 -2.53 2.08
N ALA A 145 14.24 -3.61 1.87
CA ALA A 145 14.30 -4.78 2.73
C ALA A 145 13.87 -6.06 2.01
N GLU A 146 14.46 -7.18 2.43
CA GLU A 146 13.99 -8.52 2.16
C GLU A 146 13.52 -9.11 3.49
N LEU A 147 12.22 -9.33 3.62
CA LEU A 147 11.58 -9.83 4.84
C LEU A 147 11.26 -11.30 4.64
N PRO A 148 11.79 -12.23 5.43
CA PRO A 148 11.41 -13.62 5.36
C PRO A 148 9.98 -13.82 5.85
N PHE A 149 9.39 -14.98 5.57
CA PHE A 149 8.14 -15.37 6.21
C PHE A 149 8.37 -15.57 7.71
N ASP A 150 7.49 -14.98 8.53
CA ASP A 150 7.57 -15.13 9.99
C ASP A 150 6.16 -15.17 10.58
N SER A 151 5.83 -16.25 11.29
CA SER A 151 4.55 -16.41 11.97
C SER A 151 4.31 -15.39 13.07
N GLN A 152 5.36 -14.82 13.64
CA GLN A 152 5.27 -13.78 14.67
C GLN A 152 4.58 -12.50 14.17
N MET A 153 4.61 -12.25 12.85
CA MET A 153 3.81 -11.18 12.24
C MET A 153 2.31 -11.39 12.48
N VAL A 154 1.84 -12.64 12.34
CA VAL A 154 0.44 -12.99 12.59
C VAL A 154 0.11 -12.89 14.07
N GLU A 155 1.00 -13.36 14.93
CA GLU A 155 0.83 -13.26 16.39
C GLU A 155 0.73 -11.81 16.84
N ALA A 156 1.58 -10.92 16.33
CA ALA A 156 1.50 -9.49 16.62
C ALA A 156 0.14 -8.90 16.19
N MET A 157 -0.34 -9.25 14.99
CA MET A 157 -1.65 -8.81 14.48
C MET A 157 -2.81 -9.29 15.36
N VAL A 158 -2.79 -10.54 15.84
CA VAL A 158 -3.79 -11.08 16.77
C VAL A 158 -3.81 -10.29 18.08
N GLN A 159 -2.66 -9.79 18.53
CA GLN A 159 -2.54 -8.92 19.70
C GLN A 159 -2.85 -7.44 19.40
N CYS A 160 -3.32 -7.12 18.21
CA CYS A 160 -3.54 -5.75 17.74
C CYS A 160 -2.30 -4.86 17.92
N LYS A 161 -1.11 -5.42 17.68
CA LYS A 161 0.18 -4.73 17.74
C LYS A 161 0.92 -4.83 16.41
N SER A 162 1.77 -3.86 16.13
CA SER A 162 2.76 -4.02 15.08
C SER A 162 3.86 -4.99 15.52
N ILE A 163 4.58 -5.58 14.58
CA ILE A 163 5.73 -6.44 14.92
C ILE A 163 6.80 -5.67 15.70
N ILE A 164 6.96 -4.38 15.41
CA ILE A 164 7.91 -3.51 16.12
C ILE A 164 7.51 -3.31 17.59
N GLU A 165 6.19 -3.19 17.86
CA GLU A 165 5.68 -3.10 19.25
C GLU A 165 5.72 -4.45 19.98
N TRP A 166 5.54 -5.55 19.25
CA TRP A 166 5.47 -6.90 19.81
C TRP A 166 6.86 -7.49 20.07
N LEU A 167 7.74 -7.38 19.08
CA LEU A 167 9.11 -7.91 19.10
C LEU A 167 10.09 -6.89 18.52
N PRO A 168 10.43 -5.82 19.25
CA PRO A 168 11.26 -4.73 18.74
C PRO A 168 12.65 -5.19 18.29
N ASP A 169 13.20 -6.23 18.93
CA ASP A 169 14.55 -6.75 18.66
C ASP A 169 14.59 -7.84 17.59
N SER A 170 13.44 -8.21 17.02
CA SER A 170 13.39 -9.21 15.95
C SER A 170 14.08 -8.72 14.69
N THR A 171 14.61 -9.65 13.90
CA THR A 171 15.25 -9.32 12.61
C THR A 171 14.34 -8.55 11.67
N ILE A 172 13.03 -8.88 11.65
CA ILE A 172 12.04 -8.19 10.83
C ILE A 172 11.84 -6.76 11.31
N SER A 173 11.69 -6.55 12.62
CA SER A 173 11.55 -5.22 13.22
C SER A 173 12.74 -4.32 12.88
N GLN A 174 13.94 -4.83 13.03
CA GLN A 174 15.16 -4.10 12.72
C GLN A 174 15.26 -3.76 11.21
N LYS A 175 14.91 -4.69 10.33
CA LYS A 175 14.87 -4.44 8.89
C LYS A 175 13.84 -3.37 8.51
N LEU A 176 12.65 -3.38 9.12
CA LEU A 176 11.61 -2.37 8.89
C LEU A 176 12.02 -0.99 9.40
N ILE A 177 12.62 -0.92 10.59
CA ILE A 177 13.15 0.33 11.15
C ILE A 177 14.26 0.89 10.24
N HIS A 178 15.17 0.04 9.80
CA HIS A 178 16.24 0.45 8.87
C HIS A 178 15.66 0.95 7.54
N ALA A 179 14.69 0.25 6.97
CA ALA A 179 14.02 0.65 5.73
C ALA A 179 13.35 2.03 5.88
N PHE A 180 12.64 2.26 6.97
CA PHE A 180 12.01 3.55 7.24
C PHE A 180 13.04 4.68 7.38
N ASN A 181 14.11 4.45 8.13
CA ASN A 181 15.17 5.44 8.30
C ASN A 181 15.87 5.80 6.97
N ARG A 182 16.02 4.84 6.04
CA ARG A 182 16.57 5.12 4.71
C ARG A 182 15.68 6.03 3.88
N ILE A 183 14.36 5.93 4.04
CA ILE A 183 13.40 6.78 3.31
C ILE A 183 13.43 8.20 3.88
N THR A 184 13.39 8.32 5.21
CA THR A 184 13.27 9.63 5.89
C THR A 184 14.58 10.42 5.91
N ASN A 185 15.73 9.75 5.97
CA ASN A 185 17.06 10.41 6.02
C ASN A 185 17.72 10.54 4.64
N GLY A 186 17.18 9.93 3.61
CA GLY A 186 17.69 9.94 2.25
C GLY A 186 16.96 10.92 1.32
N SER A 187 16.21 11.85 1.89
CA SER A 187 15.43 12.87 1.17
C SER A 187 16.23 14.13 0.99
#